data_e3d2711ac8ece0182e0938d32c27a854
#
_entry.id   e3d2711ac8ece0182e0938d32c27a854
#
_cell.length_a   1.000
_cell.length_b   1.000
_cell.length_c   1.000
_cell.angle_alpha   90.00
_cell.angle_beta   90.00
_cell.angle_gamma   90.00
#
_symmetry.space_group_name_H-M   'P 1'
#
loop_
_entity.id
_entity.type
_entity.pdbx_description
1 polymer ?
#
loop_
_entity_poly.entity_id
_entity_poly.type
_entity_poly.pdbx_seq_one_letter_code
_entity_poly.pdbx_strand_id
1 'polypeptide(L)'
;MAYKFDPNDQTTNVLEDKVFISVETIRKNIGDLGMKTIQVMAYEGISEEKELIRAVSDVILFSTGQLVSDDSIRRSIQSLRSNGLIETKEINTGVRRFNILWLTTNGLLFVGKNFRRRPAESECEGFIREHASVHHGYLIKDVKKILEDKKIYDEISTERKENFIRIGDGKACIPDIVCKSGDESFYYEVECGTHKQRDFNEKCSKLTVLTREIIIVGQNRKIVGGILKRQVETWIDKEWEALNKKDVEVYLTTISDLKNDKWTYCYDMYTSEPRCNCPIVWEKKGGES
;
A
#
# COMPACT_ATOMS: atom_id res chain seq x y z
N MET A 1 -4.41 15.85 5.88
CA MET A 1 -3.85 16.77 6.91
C MET A 1 -2.36 16.85 6.66
N ALA A 2 -1.87 17.97 6.14
CA ALA A 2 -0.44 18.18 5.98
C ALA A 2 0.19 18.22 7.38
N TYR A 3 1.25 17.46 7.62
CA TYR A 3 2.10 17.59 8.79
C TYR A 3 2.63 19.03 8.78
N LYS A 4 2.00 19.91 9.56
CA LYS A 4 2.55 21.24 9.82
C LYS A 4 3.73 21.02 10.76
N PHE A 5 4.92 21.31 10.27
CA PHE A 5 6.10 21.53 11.05
C PHE A 5 5.77 22.66 12.03
N ASP A 6 5.64 22.36 13.32
CA ASP A 6 5.48 23.36 14.37
C ASP A 6 6.89 23.82 14.78
N PRO A 7 7.29 25.07 14.48
CA PRO A 7 8.60 25.57 14.85
C PRO A 7 8.78 25.76 16.37
N ASN A 8 7.72 25.54 17.17
CA ASN A 8 7.75 25.69 18.63
C ASN A 8 7.69 24.35 19.39
N ASP A 9 7.79 23.22 18.69
CA ASP A 9 7.87 21.92 19.36
C ASP A 9 9.20 21.82 20.12
N GLN A 10 9.11 21.96 21.46
CA GLN A 10 10.26 21.93 22.38
C GLN A 10 10.96 20.57 22.51
N THR A 11 10.64 19.60 21.65
CA THR A 11 11.40 18.34 21.54
C THR A 11 12.75 18.50 20.83
N THR A 12 13.09 19.70 20.37
CA THR A 12 14.38 20.03 19.75
C THR A 12 15.59 20.06 20.70
N ASN A 13 15.40 19.91 22.01
CA ASN A 13 16.49 19.94 22.97
C ASN A 13 17.23 18.61 23.23
N VAL A 14 16.96 17.56 22.43
CA VAL A 14 17.69 16.28 22.53
C VAL A 14 18.75 16.12 21.42
N LEU A 15 19.00 17.15 20.62
CA LEU A 15 19.89 17.10 19.45
C LEU A 15 21.32 17.61 19.69
N GLU A 16 21.67 17.99 20.90
CA GLU A 16 22.97 18.66 21.15
C GLU A 16 24.19 17.73 21.29
N ASP A 17 24.04 16.41 21.34
CA ASP A 17 25.17 15.47 21.44
C ASP A 17 25.38 14.54 20.23
N LYS A 18 24.76 14.78 19.09
CA LYS A 18 25.10 14.04 17.87
C LYS A 18 26.34 14.67 17.24
N VAL A 19 27.47 13.98 17.36
CA VAL A 19 28.70 14.22 16.59
C VAL A 19 28.33 14.52 15.14
N PHE A 20 28.49 15.78 14.71
CA PHE A 20 28.32 16.19 13.33
C PHE A 20 29.44 15.55 12.50
N ILE A 21 29.20 14.35 11.97
CA ILE A 21 30.12 13.73 11.01
C ILE A 21 30.11 14.60 9.75
N SER A 22 31.29 15.06 9.30
CA SER A 22 31.36 15.90 8.09
C SER A 22 30.83 15.15 6.87
N VAL A 23 30.26 15.88 5.91
CA VAL A 23 29.77 15.29 4.63
C VAL A 23 30.88 14.51 3.93
N GLU A 24 32.13 14.98 4.02
CA GLU A 24 33.30 14.31 3.42
C GLU A 24 33.62 12.99 4.11
N THR A 25 33.54 12.94 5.44
CA THR A 25 33.71 11.71 6.21
C THR A 25 32.63 10.70 5.87
N ILE A 26 31.37 11.14 5.80
CA ILE A 26 30.24 10.26 5.38
C ILE A 26 30.51 9.72 3.97
N ARG A 27 30.87 10.59 3.03
CA ARG A 27 31.17 10.18 1.64
C ARG A 27 32.27 9.13 1.57
N LYS A 28 33.34 9.30 2.34
CA LYS A 28 34.43 8.33 2.46
C LYS A 28 33.96 7.00 3.05
N ASN A 29 33.11 7.05 4.07
CA ASN A 29 32.60 5.83 4.73
C ASN A 29 31.67 5.01 3.84
N ILE A 30 30.79 5.67 3.05
CA ILE A 30 29.82 4.94 2.19
C ILE A 30 30.42 4.53 0.85
N GLY A 31 31.50 5.18 0.41
CA GLY A 31 32.18 4.90 -0.86
C GLY A 31 31.34 5.17 -2.10
N ASP A 32 31.88 4.87 -3.28
CA ASP A 32 31.21 5.17 -4.55
C ASP A 32 29.90 4.37 -4.76
N LEU A 33 29.88 3.12 -4.35
CA LEU A 33 28.66 2.30 -4.44
C LEU A 33 27.55 2.84 -3.54
N GLY A 34 27.88 3.28 -2.31
CA GLY A 34 26.93 3.93 -1.41
C GLY A 34 26.42 5.25 -1.97
N MET A 35 27.30 6.07 -2.56
CA MET A 35 26.92 7.29 -3.25
C MET A 35 25.94 7.02 -4.40
N LYS A 36 26.19 5.97 -5.20
CA LYS A 36 25.30 5.59 -6.30
C LYS A 36 23.96 5.04 -5.78
N THR A 37 23.99 4.23 -4.73
CA THR A 37 22.80 3.65 -4.11
C THR A 37 21.86 4.73 -3.57
N ILE A 38 22.38 5.70 -2.80
CA ILE A 38 21.54 6.78 -2.27
C ILE A 38 21.05 7.72 -3.38
N GLN A 39 21.86 7.92 -4.44
CA GLN A 39 21.45 8.70 -5.60
C GLN A 39 20.26 8.07 -6.33
N VAL A 40 20.33 6.76 -6.63
CA VAL A 40 19.24 6.02 -7.30
C VAL A 40 17.99 6.05 -6.43
N MET A 41 18.13 5.73 -5.14
CA MET A 41 17.02 5.77 -4.19
C MET A 41 16.33 7.13 -4.18
N ALA A 42 17.11 8.21 -4.09
CA ALA A 42 16.58 9.58 -4.02
C ALA A 42 15.94 10.05 -5.33
N TYR A 43 16.47 9.64 -6.48
CA TYR A 43 16.01 10.16 -7.78
C TYR A 43 14.83 9.39 -8.35
N GLU A 44 14.74 8.10 -8.03
CA GLU A 44 13.66 7.22 -8.49
C GLU A 44 12.55 7.07 -7.45
N GLY A 45 12.74 7.60 -6.22
CA GLY A 45 11.76 7.49 -5.14
C GLY A 45 11.53 6.05 -4.65
N ILE A 46 12.45 5.14 -4.92
CA ILE A 46 12.31 3.72 -4.60
C ILE A 46 12.39 3.51 -3.09
N SER A 47 11.40 2.81 -2.55
CA SER A 47 11.34 2.48 -1.12
C SER A 47 11.53 0.99 -0.84
N GLU A 48 11.21 0.07 -1.75
CA GLU A 48 11.40 -1.36 -1.52
C GLU A 48 12.86 -1.76 -1.75
N GLU A 49 13.49 -2.41 -0.75
CA GLU A 49 14.93 -2.80 -0.80
C GLU A 49 15.27 -3.62 -2.05
N LYS A 50 14.43 -4.60 -2.39
CA LYS A 50 14.66 -5.46 -3.55
C LYS A 50 14.59 -4.70 -4.89
N GLU A 51 13.65 -3.75 -4.99
CA GLU A 51 13.53 -2.89 -6.16
C GLU A 51 14.73 -1.95 -6.27
N LEU A 52 15.20 -1.39 -5.14
CA LEU A 52 16.39 -0.56 -5.10
C LEU A 52 17.65 -1.34 -5.54
N ILE A 53 17.82 -2.57 -5.05
CA ILE A 53 18.96 -3.42 -5.44
C ILE A 53 18.97 -3.61 -6.97
N ARG A 54 17.82 -3.94 -7.55
CA ARG A 54 17.70 -4.12 -9.00
C ARG A 54 18.02 -2.82 -9.75
N ALA A 55 17.40 -1.70 -9.35
CA ALA A 55 17.61 -0.41 -10.01
C ALA A 55 19.09 0.04 -9.95
N VAL A 56 19.76 -0.17 -8.81
CA VAL A 56 21.18 0.15 -8.67
C VAL A 56 22.03 -0.73 -9.57
N SER A 57 21.75 -2.04 -9.62
CA SER A 57 22.45 -2.99 -10.51
C SER A 57 22.29 -2.59 -11.98
N ASP A 58 21.07 -2.28 -12.41
CA ASP A 58 20.76 -1.87 -13.79
C ASP A 58 21.48 -0.57 -14.17
N VAL A 59 21.46 0.44 -13.28
CA VAL A 59 22.15 1.71 -13.52
C VAL A 59 23.67 1.54 -13.63
N ILE A 60 24.27 0.69 -12.80
CA ILE A 60 25.71 0.43 -12.85
C ILE A 60 26.05 -0.36 -14.12
N LEU A 61 25.32 -1.41 -14.43
CA LEU A 61 25.52 -2.19 -15.65
C LEU A 61 25.46 -1.31 -16.89
N PHE A 62 24.44 -0.47 -16.98
CA PHE A 62 24.26 0.46 -18.11
C PHE A 62 25.41 1.49 -18.22
N SER A 63 25.88 2.00 -17.08
CA SER A 63 26.90 3.07 -17.08
C SER A 63 28.34 2.58 -17.21
N THR A 64 28.64 1.36 -16.76
CA THR A 64 30.03 0.83 -16.71
C THR A 64 30.23 -0.47 -17.46
N GLY A 65 29.16 -1.14 -17.89
CA GLY A 65 29.23 -2.50 -18.45
C GLY A 65 29.56 -3.60 -17.42
N GLN A 66 29.61 -3.26 -16.14
CA GLN A 66 30.00 -4.21 -15.08
C GLN A 66 28.80 -4.62 -14.23
N LEU A 67 28.72 -5.91 -13.90
CA LEU A 67 27.74 -6.43 -12.96
C LEU A 67 28.23 -6.22 -11.52
N VAL A 68 27.34 -5.71 -10.69
CA VAL A 68 27.55 -5.62 -9.24
C VAL A 68 26.65 -6.63 -8.53
N SER A 69 27.22 -7.38 -7.58
CA SER A 69 26.45 -8.37 -6.84
C SER A 69 25.44 -7.71 -5.89
N ASP A 70 24.29 -8.36 -5.70
CA ASP A 70 23.26 -7.95 -4.73
C ASP A 70 23.85 -7.75 -3.33
N ASP A 71 24.79 -8.63 -2.91
CA ASP A 71 25.44 -8.55 -1.61
C ASP A 71 26.29 -7.27 -1.44
N SER A 72 26.93 -6.82 -2.53
CA SER A 72 27.67 -5.55 -2.49
C SER A 72 26.74 -4.37 -2.32
N ILE A 73 25.59 -4.38 -3.01
CA ILE A 73 24.57 -3.35 -2.88
C ILE A 73 23.94 -3.39 -1.48
N ARG A 74 23.64 -4.57 -0.92
CA ARG A 74 23.16 -4.73 0.46
C ARG A 74 24.13 -4.18 1.48
N ARG A 75 25.45 -4.40 1.30
CA ARG A 75 26.47 -3.79 2.16
C ARG A 75 26.49 -2.28 2.04
N SER A 76 26.28 -1.72 0.86
CA SER A 76 26.16 -0.27 0.68
C SER A 76 24.91 0.29 1.39
N ILE A 77 23.78 -0.38 1.31
CA ILE A 77 22.55 -0.04 2.06
C ILE A 77 22.82 -0.05 3.55
N GLN A 78 23.48 -1.09 4.07
CA GLN A 78 23.85 -1.17 5.48
C GLN A 78 24.81 -0.04 5.88
N SER A 79 25.77 0.33 5.04
CA SER A 79 26.66 1.45 5.27
C SER A 79 25.89 2.79 5.32
N LEU A 80 24.94 3.02 4.41
CA LEU A 80 24.06 4.20 4.43
C LEU A 80 23.25 4.27 5.73
N ARG A 81 22.71 3.15 6.18
CA ARG A 81 21.98 3.04 7.45
C ARG A 81 22.87 3.33 8.65
N SER A 82 24.07 2.74 8.72
CA SER A 82 25.03 2.95 9.83
C SER A 82 25.52 4.39 9.92
N ASN A 83 25.53 5.13 8.79
CA ASN A 83 25.83 6.55 8.74
C ASN A 83 24.58 7.45 8.95
N GLY A 84 23.42 6.87 9.29
CA GLY A 84 22.20 7.60 9.61
C GLY A 84 21.56 8.33 8.42
N LEU A 85 21.86 7.92 7.17
CA LEU A 85 21.30 8.54 5.97
C LEU A 85 19.96 7.94 5.57
N ILE A 86 19.74 6.67 5.91
CA ILE A 86 18.50 5.97 5.64
C ILE A 86 18.03 5.21 6.88
N GLU A 87 16.74 4.97 6.95
CA GLU A 87 16.11 4.05 7.88
C GLU A 87 15.45 2.91 7.13
N THR A 88 15.20 1.81 7.85
CA THR A 88 14.61 0.60 7.30
C THR A 88 13.50 0.10 8.21
N LYS A 89 12.44 -0.45 7.63
CA LYS A 89 11.35 -1.12 8.35
C LYS A 89 10.88 -2.34 7.59
N GLU A 90 10.65 -3.43 8.30
CA GLU A 90 10.03 -4.61 7.72
C GLU A 90 8.53 -4.40 7.53
N ILE A 91 8.02 -4.75 6.37
CA ILE A 91 6.60 -4.82 6.04
C ILE A 91 6.22 -6.27 5.77
N ASN A 92 5.07 -6.67 6.30
CA ASN A 92 4.45 -7.97 6.04
C ASN A 92 3.03 -7.76 5.54
N THR A 93 2.76 -8.06 4.28
CA THR A 93 1.43 -7.93 3.67
C THR A 93 0.57 -9.19 3.77
N GLY A 94 1.11 -10.26 4.37
CA GLY A 94 0.43 -11.57 4.42
C GLY A 94 0.78 -12.49 3.23
N VAL A 95 1.18 -11.95 2.09
CA VAL A 95 1.71 -12.71 0.93
C VAL A 95 3.21 -12.61 0.79
N ARG A 96 3.80 -11.51 1.25
CA ARG A 96 5.26 -11.30 1.22
C ARG A 96 5.73 -10.50 2.42
N ARG A 97 7.01 -10.68 2.74
CA ARG A 97 7.73 -9.94 3.77
C ARG A 97 8.96 -9.32 3.14
N PHE A 98 9.17 -8.04 3.37
CA PHE A 98 10.25 -7.28 2.74
C PHE A 98 10.60 -6.04 3.55
N ASN A 99 11.78 -5.48 3.30
CA ASN A 99 12.20 -4.22 3.89
C ASN A 99 11.83 -3.06 2.99
N ILE A 100 11.38 -1.99 3.62
CA ILE A 100 11.26 -0.66 3.02
C ILE A 100 12.35 0.26 3.58
N LEU A 101 12.73 1.23 2.77
CA LEU A 101 13.79 2.18 3.00
C LEU A 101 13.26 3.59 2.81
N TRP A 102 13.73 4.53 3.61
CA TRP A 102 13.47 5.96 3.38
C TRP A 102 14.65 6.80 3.83
N LEU A 103 14.80 7.97 3.21
CA LEU A 103 15.82 8.95 3.60
C LEU A 103 15.46 9.57 4.96
N THR A 104 16.43 9.63 5.86
CA THR A 104 16.31 10.42 7.07
C THR A 104 16.44 11.92 6.76
N THR A 105 16.20 12.78 7.72
CA THR A 105 16.50 14.21 7.57
C THR A 105 17.97 14.45 7.17
N ASN A 106 18.90 13.70 7.78
CA ASN A 106 20.32 13.75 7.41
C ASN A 106 20.57 13.25 6.00
N GLY A 107 19.85 12.19 5.58
CA GLY A 107 19.91 11.67 4.21
C GLY A 107 19.43 12.69 3.19
N LEU A 108 18.33 13.37 3.43
CA LEU A 108 17.82 14.45 2.58
C LEU A 108 18.80 15.60 2.46
N LEU A 109 19.38 16.04 3.58
CA LEU A 109 20.42 17.09 3.60
C LEU A 109 21.67 16.64 2.85
N PHE A 110 22.09 15.38 3.04
CA PHE A 110 23.25 14.82 2.34
C PHE A 110 23.00 14.77 0.83
N VAL A 111 21.84 14.30 0.39
CA VAL A 111 21.45 14.29 -1.03
C VAL A 111 21.44 15.70 -1.61
N GLY A 112 20.82 16.67 -0.92
CA GLY A 112 20.75 18.05 -1.35
C GLY A 112 22.13 18.74 -1.50
N LYS A 113 23.12 18.35 -0.67
CA LYS A 113 24.50 18.89 -0.75
C LYS A 113 25.35 18.23 -1.83
N ASN A 114 25.13 16.94 -2.12
CA ASN A 114 25.99 16.17 -3.03
C ASN A 114 25.45 16.05 -4.44
N PHE A 115 24.15 16.27 -4.64
CA PHE A 115 23.51 16.08 -5.93
C PHE A 115 22.72 17.32 -6.35
N ARG A 116 22.71 17.60 -7.65
CA ARG A 116 22.06 18.82 -8.22
C ARG A 116 20.55 18.70 -8.37
N ARG A 117 20.00 17.49 -8.39
CA ARG A 117 18.56 17.22 -8.57
C ARG A 117 17.89 17.07 -7.21
N ARG A 118 16.69 17.62 -7.07
CA ARG A 118 15.86 17.39 -5.88
C ARG A 118 15.46 15.92 -5.83
N PRO A 119 15.38 15.31 -4.63
CA PRO A 119 14.80 13.97 -4.46
C PRO A 119 13.40 13.92 -5.06
N ALA A 120 13.06 12.80 -5.69
CA ALA A 120 11.69 12.47 -6.04
C ALA A 120 10.89 12.16 -4.77
N GLU A 121 9.58 12.31 -4.85
CA GLU A 121 8.71 11.79 -3.80
C GLU A 121 8.91 10.28 -3.70
N SER A 122 9.16 9.78 -2.49
CA SER A 122 9.31 8.35 -2.27
C SER A 122 7.96 7.63 -2.33
N GLU A 123 7.97 6.36 -2.71
CA GLU A 123 6.77 5.51 -2.70
C GLU A 123 6.08 5.51 -1.33
N CYS A 124 6.87 5.51 -0.23
CA CYS A 124 6.33 5.60 1.13
C CYS A 124 5.59 6.92 1.39
N GLU A 125 6.13 8.06 0.92
CA GLU A 125 5.48 9.37 1.03
C GLU A 125 4.19 9.40 0.20
N GLY A 126 4.23 8.84 -1.01
CA GLY A 126 3.05 8.65 -1.85
C GLY A 126 1.95 7.86 -1.12
N PHE A 127 2.28 6.74 -0.50
CA PHE A 127 1.31 5.94 0.27
C PHE A 127 0.76 6.68 1.49
N ILE A 128 1.56 7.46 2.21
CA ILE A 128 1.08 8.28 3.32
C ILE A 128 0.07 9.31 2.82
N ARG A 129 0.37 9.95 1.69
CA ARG A 129 -0.52 10.96 1.09
C ARG A 129 -1.84 10.35 0.60
N GLU A 130 -1.78 9.21 -0.09
CA GLU A 130 -2.95 8.57 -0.70
C GLU A 130 -3.76 7.74 0.30
N HIS A 131 -3.11 7.02 1.21
CA HIS A 131 -3.73 5.99 2.04
C HIS A 131 -3.53 6.22 3.55
N ALA A 132 -2.93 7.34 3.95
CA ALA A 132 -2.60 7.68 5.35
C ALA A 132 -1.69 6.66 6.07
N SER A 133 -1.23 5.60 5.40
CA SER A 133 -0.41 4.53 5.97
C SER A 133 0.43 3.84 4.90
N VAL A 134 1.73 3.73 5.14
CA VAL A 134 2.66 2.99 4.28
C VAL A 134 2.25 1.52 4.20
N HIS A 135 1.89 0.90 5.32
CA HIS A 135 1.48 -0.51 5.36
C HIS A 135 0.23 -0.75 4.52
N HIS A 136 -0.79 0.11 4.65
CA HIS A 136 -2.01 0.02 3.86
C HIS A 136 -1.73 0.20 2.36
N GLY A 137 -0.88 1.16 1.98
CA GLY A 137 -0.48 1.35 0.60
C GLY A 137 0.17 0.10 -0.03
N TYR A 138 1.05 -0.59 0.71
CA TYR A 138 1.63 -1.85 0.22
C TYR A 138 0.63 -3.00 0.15
N LEU A 139 -0.36 -3.06 1.04
CA LEU A 139 -1.46 -4.04 0.91
C LEU A 139 -2.25 -3.78 -0.38
N ILE A 140 -2.60 -2.53 -0.66
CA ILE A 140 -3.29 -2.13 -1.91
C ILE A 140 -2.44 -2.46 -3.12
N LYS A 141 -1.14 -2.16 -3.11
CA LYS A 141 -0.20 -2.51 -4.19
C LYS A 141 -0.17 -4.03 -4.46
N ASP A 142 -0.16 -4.85 -3.42
CA ASP A 142 -0.16 -6.31 -3.57
C ASP A 142 -1.51 -6.83 -4.08
N VAL A 143 -2.63 -6.30 -3.60
CA VAL A 143 -3.97 -6.65 -4.12
C VAL A 143 -4.09 -6.24 -5.59
N LYS A 144 -3.71 -5.00 -5.95
CA LYS A 144 -3.70 -4.52 -7.33
C LYS A 144 -2.94 -5.48 -8.24
N LYS A 145 -1.73 -5.86 -7.85
CA LYS A 145 -0.91 -6.80 -8.63
C LYS A 145 -1.59 -8.16 -8.82
N ILE A 146 -2.24 -8.70 -7.78
CA ILE A 146 -2.98 -9.96 -7.89
C ILE A 146 -4.12 -9.82 -8.90
N LEU A 147 -4.85 -8.71 -8.87
CA LEU A 147 -5.95 -8.46 -9.80
C LEU A 147 -5.45 -8.26 -11.24
N GLU A 148 -4.33 -7.56 -11.44
CA GLU A 148 -3.67 -7.42 -12.75
C GLU A 148 -3.20 -8.78 -13.31
N ASP A 149 -2.61 -9.62 -12.46
CA ASP A 149 -2.14 -10.95 -12.86
C ASP A 149 -3.29 -11.88 -13.31
N LYS A 150 -4.51 -11.66 -12.81
CA LYS A 150 -5.73 -12.41 -13.21
C LYS A 150 -6.25 -12.05 -14.60
N LYS A 151 -5.96 -10.84 -15.09
CA LYS A 151 -6.38 -10.34 -16.42
C LYS A 151 -7.89 -10.41 -16.66
N ILE A 152 -8.70 -10.23 -15.62
CA ILE A 152 -10.16 -10.23 -15.70
C ILE A 152 -10.77 -8.83 -15.81
N TYR A 153 -9.95 -7.79 -15.54
CA TYR A 153 -10.35 -6.40 -15.64
C TYR A 153 -9.59 -5.68 -16.73
N ASP A 154 -10.27 -4.75 -17.38
CA ASP A 154 -9.69 -3.91 -18.43
C ASP A 154 -8.87 -2.76 -17.83
N GLU A 155 -9.31 -2.25 -16.67
CA GLU A 155 -8.70 -1.15 -15.96
C GLU A 155 -8.73 -1.39 -14.45
N ILE A 156 -7.63 -1.06 -13.75
CA ILE A 156 -7.52 -1.15 -12.29
C ILE A 156 -6.87 0.13 -11.76
N SER A 157 -7.65 0.95 -11.04
CA SER A 157 -7.18 2.18 -10.41
C SER A 157 -7.08 2.04 -8.89
N THR A 158 -5.99 2.60 -8.33
CA THR A 158 -5.75 2.74 -6.90
C THR A 158 -5.54 4.20 -6.50
N GLU A 159 -5.62 5.12 -7.45
CA GLU A 159 -5.39 6.54 -7.19
C GLU A 159 -6.64 7.17 -6.56
N ARG A 160 -6.45 7.77 -5.38
CA ARG A 160 -7.55 8.36 -4.62
C ARG A 160 -8.34 9.41 -5.41
N LYS A 161 -7.68 10.15 -6.31
CA LYS A 161 -8.34 11.16 -7.15
C LYS A 161 -9.26 10.53 -8.19
N GLU A 162 -8.82 9.43 -8.79
CA GLU A 162 -9.58 8.68 -9.79
C GLU A 162 -10.74 7.92 -9.15
N ASN A 163 -10.50 7.38 -7.95
CA ASN A 163 -11.47 6.62 -7.18
C ASN A 163 -12.48 7.50 -6.42
N PHE A 164 -12.41 8.84 -6.56
CA PHE A 164 -13.33 9.76 -5.91
C PHE A 164 -14.68 9.78 -6.62
N ILE A 165 -15.71 9.20 -5.99
CA ILE A 165 -17.06 9.08 -6.53
C ILE A 165 -18.05 9.87 -5.69
N ARG A 166 -18.76 10.81 -6.28
CA ARG A 166 -19.84 11.56 -5.61
C ARG A 166 -21.09 10.68 -5.51
N ILE A 167 -21.65 10.53 -4.29
CA ILE A 167 -22.81 9.65 -4.02
C ILE A 167 -24.07 10.42 -3.60
N GLY A 168 -24.12 11.71 -3.84
CA GLY A 168 -25.25 12.58 -3.45
C GLY A 168 -25.03 13.23 -2.08
N ASP A 169 -25.91 14.21 -1.75
CA ASP A 169 -25.92 14.96 -0.48
C ASP A 169 -24.58 15.52 -0.02
N GLY A 170 -23.70 15.89 -0.98
CA GLY A 170 -22.36 16.38 -0.68
C GLY A 170 -21.39 15.31 -0.16
N LYS A 171 -21.79 14.04 -0.15
CA LYS A 171 -20.97 12.90 0.27
C LYS A 171 -20.16 12.33 -0.90
N ALA A 172 -19.06 11.69 -0.57
CA ALA A 172 -18.25 10.94 -1.52
C ALA A 172 -17.86 9.57 -0.94
N CYS A 173 -17.69 8.60 -1.84
CA CYS A 173 -17.05 7.33 -1.58
C CYS A 173 -15.70 7.30 -2.30
N ILE A 174 -14.69 6.74 -1.66
CA ILE A 174 -13.34 6.59 -2.23
C ILE A 174 -12.91 5.15 -1.94
N PRO A 175 -13.28 4.20 -2.80
CA PRO A 175 -12.80 2.82 -2.68
C PRO A 175 -11.28 2.74 -2.80
N ASP A 176 -10.67 1.79 -2.12
CA ASP A 176 -9.21 1.60 -2.20
C ASP A 176 -8.76 1.16 -3.60
N ILE A 177 -9.58 0.31 -4.26
CA ILE A 177 -9.33 -0.13 -5.63
C ILE A 177 -10.65 -0.11 -6.40
N VAL A 178 -10.62 0.45 -7.61
CA VAL A 178 -11.71 0.40 -8.57
C VAL A 178 -11.24 -0.40 -9.78
N CYS A 179 -12.00 -1.45 -10.12
CA CYS A 179 -11.76 -2.27 -11.30
C CYS A 179 -12.89 -2.10 -12.30
N LYS A 180 -12.60 -2.09 -13.60
CA LYS A 180 -13.58 -2.03 -14.66
C LYS A 180 -13.46 -3.23 -15.59
N SER A 181 -14.59 -3.74 -16.03
CA SER A 181 -14.70 -4.75 -17.08
C SER A 181 -15.89 -4.39 -17.97
N GLY A 182 -15.63 -3.88 -19.17
CA GLY A 182 -16.64 -3.24 -20.00
C GLY A 182 -17.30 -2.07 -19.27
N ASP A 183 -18.63 -2.09 -19.16
CA ASP A 183 -19.42 -1.06 -18.46
C ASP A 183 -19.58 -1.33 -16.96
N GLU A 184 -19.09 -2.45 -16.43
CA GLU A 184 -19.23 -2.84 -15.04
C GLU A 184 -18.03 -2.33 -14.22
N SER A 185 -18.33 -1.88 -12.99
CA SER A 185 -17.32 -1.44 -12.01
C SER A 185 -17.38 -2.28 -10.75
N PHE A 186 -16.23 -2.72 -10.28
CA PHE A 186 -16.03 -3.51 -9.05
C PHE A 186 -15.20 -2.73 -8.06
N TYR A 187 -15.59 -2.77 -6.79
CA TYR A 187 -14.99 -1.97 -5.74
C TYR A 187 -14.39 -2.86 -4.66
N TYR A 188 -13.10 -2.69 -4.40
CA TYR A 188 -12.39 -3.43 -3.38
C TYR A 188 -11.98 -2.50 -2.25
N GLU A 189 -12.25 -2.95 -1.04
CA GLU A 189 -11.72 -2.35 0.18
C GLU A 189 -10.62 -3.24 0.75
N VAL A 190 -9.48 -2.65 1.04
CA VAL A 190 -8.33 -3.35 1.61
C VAL A 190 -8.23 -2.97 3.09
N GLU A 191 -8.27 -3.95 3.98
CA GLU A 191 -8.42 -3.68 5.40
C GLU A 191 -7.30 -4.29 6.26
N CYS A 192 -6.71 -3.44 7.10
CA CYS A 192 -5.73 -3.84 8.13
C CYS A 192 -6.40 -4.24 9.45
N GLY A 193 -7.72 -4.10 9.57
CA GLY A 193 -8.46 -4.33 10.82
C GLY A 193 -8.20 -3.27 11.90
N THR A 194 -7.82 -2.07 11.51
CA THR A 194 -7.53 -0.95 12.43
C THR A 194 -8.66 0.06 12.55
N HIS A 195 -9.65 0.00 11.66
CA HIS A 195 -10.80 0.90 11.69
C HIS A 195 -11.70 0.62 12.91
N LYS A 196 -12.24 1.70 13.50
CA LYS A 196 -13.31 1.59 14.49
C LYS A 196 -14.60 1.13 13.79
N GLN A 197 -15.46 0.43 14.52
CA GLN A 197 -16.73 -0.08 13.99
C GLN A 197 -17.57 1.01 13.29
N ARG A 198 -17.64 2.22 13.86
CA ARG A 198 -18.40 3.33 13.28
C ARG A 198 -17.86 3.72 11.89
N ASP A 199 -16.54 3.84 11.78
CA ASP A 199 -15.91 4.30 10.55
C ASP A 199 -16.01 3.21 9.45
N PHE A 200 -15.91 1.94 9.86
CA PHE A 200 -16.17 0.78 9.02
C PHE A 200 -17.60 0.77 8.49
N ASN A 201 -18.59 0.95 9.37
CA ASN A 201 -20.01 0.99 8.98
C ASN A 201 -20.27 2.11 7.99
N GLU A 202 -19.75 3.33 8.25
CA GLU A 202 -19.91 4.47 7.35
C GLU A 202 -19.32 4.19 5.96
N LYS A 203 -18.14 3.56 5.90
CA LYS A 203 -17.47 3.17 4.66
C LYS A 203 -18.31 2.17 3.87
N CYS A 204 -18.74 1.08 4.50
CA CYS A 204 -19.58 0.06 3.87
C CYS A 204 -20.92 0.62 3.41
N SER A 205 -21.59 1.43 4.23
CA SER A 205 -22.89 2.06 3.86
C SER A 205 -22.75 3.02 2.66
N LYS A 206 -21.60 3.67 2.48
CA LYS A 206 -21.32 4.46 1.27
C LYS A 206 -21.15 3.57 0.03
N LEU A 207 -20.49 2.42 0.19
CA LEU A 207 -20.30 1.48 -0.92
C LEU A 207 -21.62 0.91 -1.43
N THR A 208 -22.62 0.66 -0.57
CA THR A 208 -23.94 0.17 -1.01
C THR A 208 -24.72 1.15 -1.91
N VAL A 209 -24.23 2.39 -2.04
CA VAL A 209 -24.79 3.35 -3.01
C VAL A 209 -24.22 3.10 -4.40
N LEU A 210 -23.01 2.54 -4.48
CA LEU A 210 -22.28 2.31 -5.73
C LEU A 210 -22.51 0.90 -6.30
N THR A 211 -22.62 -0.08 -5.41
CA THR A 211 -22.65 -1.48 -5.80
C THR A 211 -23.52 -2.31 -4.86
N ARG A 212 -23.96 -3.46 -5.35
CA ARG A 212 -24.56 -4.52 -4.54
C ARG A 212 -23.52 -5.50 -4.00
N GLU A 213 -22.36 -5.60 -4.64
CA GLU A 213 -21.29 -6.49 -4.26
C GLU A 213 -20.19 -5.69 -3.55
N ILE A 214 -20.01 -5.94 -2.25
CA ILE A 214 -18.96 -5.32 -1.44
C ILE A 214 -17.85 -6.33 -1.22
N ILE A 215 -16.66 -6.03 -1.73
CA ILE A 215 -15.50 -6.91 -1.63
C ILE A 215 -14.50 -6.33 -0.63
N ILE A 216 -14.22 -7.06 0.44
CA ILE A 216 -13.30 -6.65 1.50
C ILE A 216 -12.14 -7.65 1.57
N VAL A 217 -10.93 -7.14 1.36
CA VAL A 217 -9.70 -7.93 1.37
C VAL A 217 -8.90 -7.61 2.63
N GLY A 218 -8.80 -8.55 3.53
CA GLY A 218 -7.98 -8.41 4.73
C GLY A 218 -6.57 -8.97 4.56
N GLN A 219 -5.63 -8.46 5.33
CA GLN A 219 -4.23 -8.85 5.28
C GLN A 219 -4.03 -10.37 5.46
N ASN A 220 -4.72 -11.00 6.41
CA ASN A 220 -4.54 -12.41 6.76
C ASN A 220 -5.78 -12.99 7.45
N ARG A 221 -5.80 -14.31 7.62
CA ARG A 221 -6.93 -15.04 8.24
C ARG A 221 -7.28 -14.58 9.65
N LYS A 222 -6.31 -14.14 10.46
CA LYS A 222 -6.58 -13.62 11.80
C LYS A 222 -7.39 -12.33 11.75
N ILE A 223 -7.04 -11.43 10.83
CA ILE A 223 -7.77 -10.17 10.62
C ILE A 223 -9.15 -10.45 10.04
N VAL A 224 -9.23 -11.25 8.97
CA VAL A 224 -10.49 -11.57 8.29
C VAL A 224 -11.44 -12.34 9.21
N GLY A 225 -11.00 -13.45 9.82
CA GLY A 225 -11.84 -14.30 10.66
C GLY A 225 -12.14 -13.74 12.06
N GLY A 226 -11.35 -12.78 12.53
CA GLY A 226 -11.54 -12.16 13.85
C GLY A 226 -12.21 -10.80 13.79
N ILE A 227 -11.47 -9.81 13.29
CA ILE A 227 -11.89 -8.40 13.35
C ILE A 227 -12.91 -8.10 12.27
N LEU A 228 -12.58 -8.35 10.99
CA LEU A 228 -13.42 -7.95 9.87
C LEU A 228 -14.74 -8.74 9.85
N LYS A 229 -14.71 -10.04 10.11
CA LYS A 229 -15.92 -10.84 10.24
C LYS A 229 -16.90 -10.20 11.22
N ARG A 230 -16.44 -9.90 12.44
CA ARG A 230 -17.28 -9.27 13.46
C ARG A 230 -17.77 -7.88 13.06
N GLN A 231 -16.92 -7.09 12.41
CA GLN A 231 -17.31 -5.76 11.92
C GLN A 231 -18.40 -5.83 10.86
N VAL A 232 -18.27 -6.77 9.91
CA VAL A 232 -19.29 -7.01 8.87
C VAL A 232 -20.59 -7.50 9.50
N GLU A 233 -20.56 -8.51 10.36
CA GLU A 233 -21.75 -9.04 11.04
C GLU A 233 -22.47 -7.93 11.83
N THR A 234 -21.75 -7.14 12.61
CA THR A 234 -22.32 -6.01 13.37
C THR A 234 -22.93 -4.94 12.45
N TRP A 235 -22.31 -4.68 11.29
CA TRP A 235 -22.84 -3.74 10.32
C TRP A 235 -24.08 -4.29 9.62
N ILE A 236 -24.08 -5.55 9.21
CA ILE A 236 -25.24 -6.22 8.63
C ILE A 236 -26.43 -6.21 9.58
N ASP A 237 -26.23 -6.59 10.83
CA ASP A 237 -27.29 -6.60 11.84
C ASP A 237 -27.93 -5.21 12.01
N LYS A 238 -27.10 -4.18 12.00
CA LYS A 238 -27.56 -2.79 12.17
C LYS A 238 -28.32 -2.26 10.96
N GLU A 239 -27.88 -2.58 9.76
CA GLU A 239 -28.40 -2.03 8.50
C GLU A 239 -29.28 -3.02 7.72
N TRP A 240 -29.68 -4.14 8.37
CA TRP A 240 -30.35 -5.28 7.74
C TRP A 240 -31.50 -4.90 6.79
N GLU A 241 -32.45 -4.08 7.25
CA GLU A 241 -33.61 -3.71 6.43
C GLU A 241 -33.22 -2.95 5.15
N ALA A 242 -32.20 -2.09 5.25
CA ALA A 242 -31.71 -1.32 4.11
C ALA A 242 -30.92 -2.20 3.13
N LEU A 243 -30.11 -3.14 3.66
CA LEU A 243 -29.28 -4.04 2.87
C LEU A 243 -30.13 -5.08 2.16
N ASN A 244 -31.10 -5.69 2.84
CA ASN A 244 -32.01 -6.68 2.28
C ASN A 244 -32.82 -6.11 1.10
N LYS A 245 -33.32 -4.87 1.19
CA LYS A 245 -34.04 -4.20 0.10
C LYS A 245 -33.21 -3.98 -1.15
N LYS A 246 -31.88 -4.03 -1.04
CA LYS A 246 -30.93 -3.79 -2.13
C LYS A 246 -30.27 -5.04 -2.65
N ASP A 247 -30.55 -6.21 -2.07
CA ASP A 247 -29.88 -7.48 -2.38
C ASP A 247 -28.36 -7.34 -2.30
N VAL A 248 -27.84 -6.81 -1.18
CA VAL A 248 -26.41 -6.61 -1.01
C VAL A 248 -25.71 -7.92 -0.68
N GLU A 249 -24.61 -8.18 -1.34
CA GLU A 249 -23.71 -9.29 -1.07
C GLU A 249 -22.38 -8.77 -0.51
N VAL A 250 -21.82 -9.44 0.48
CA VAL A 250 -20.53 -9.05 1.07
C VAL A 250 -19.56 -10.23 1.01
N TYR A 251 -18.42 -9.98 0.40
CA TYR A 251 -17.36 -10.96 0.22
C TYR A 251 -16.15 -10.58 1.07
N LEU A 252 -15.75 -11.48 1.96
CA LEU A 252 -14.54 -11.34 2.76
C LEU A 252 -13.49 -12.34 2.30
N THR A 253 -12.27 -11.86 2.03
CA THR A 253 -11.16 -12.72 1.67
C THR A 253 -9.85 -12.22 2.27
N THR A 254 -8.83 -13.06 2.30
CA THR A 254 -7.46 -12.63 2.57
C THR A 254 -6.74 -12.35 1.25
N ILE A 255 -5.65 -11.57 1.29
CA ILE A 255 -4.81 -11.35 0.09
C ILE A 255 -4.33 -12.70 -0.48
N SER A 256 -3.97 -13.65 0.39
CA SER A 256 -3.52 -14.97 -0.04
C SER A 256 -4.64 -15.81 -0.67
N ASP A 257 -5.85 -15.76 -0.11
CA ASP A 257 -6.98 -16.51 -0.65
C ASP A 257 -7.50 -15.85 -1.95
N LEU A 258 -7.48 -14.52 -2.06
CA LEU A 258 -7.79 -13.79 -3.28
C LEU A 258 -6.92 -14.23 -4.46
N LYS A 259 -5.63 -14.47 -4.22
CA LYS A 259 -4.70 -14.99 -5.23
C LYS A 259 -5.14 -16.35 -5.78
N ASN A 260 -5.83 -17.15 -4.98
CA ASN A 260 -6.28 -18.51 -5.31
C ASN A 260 -7.78 -18.58 -5.62
N ASP A 261 -8.43 -17.45 -5.91
CA ASP A 261 -9.87 -17.33 -6.20
C ASP A 261 -10.76 -17.93 -5.10
N LYS A 262 -10.38 -17.67 -3.83
CA LYS A 262 -11.11 -18.19 -2.67
C LYS A 262 -11.68 -17.06 -1.85
N TRP A 263 -12.93 -17.22 -1.42
CA TRP A 263 -13.56 -16.39 -0.40
C TRP A 263 -13.47 -17.06 0.97
N THR A 264 -13.16 -16.27 1.99
CA THR A 264 -13.16 -16.79 3.37
C THR A 264 -14.57 -16.81 3.93
N TYR A 265 -15.36 -15.77 3.66
CA TYR A 265 -16.78 -15.66 4.01
C TYR A 265 -17.53 -14.93 2.90
N CYS A 266 -18.77 -15.37 2.65
CA CYS A 266 -19.73 -14.70 1.79
C CYS A 266 -21.00 -14.49 2.60
N TYR A 267 -21.54 -13.28 2.58
CA TYR A 267 -22.80 -12.92 3.19
C TYR A 267 -23.75 -12.51 2.09
N ASP A 268 -24.84 -13.22 1.99
CA ASP A 268 -25.96 -12.92 1.12
C ASP A 268 -27.10 -12.44 2.03
N MET A 269 -27.64 -11.27 1.78
CA MET A 269 -28.68 -10.70 2.62
C MET A 269 -29.99 -11.48 2.59
N TYR A 270 -30.16 -12.38 1.62
CA TYR A 270 -31.32 -13.27 1.56
C TYR A 270 -31.35 -14.31 2.69
N THR A 271 -30.21 -14.79 3.14
CA THR A 271 -30.15 -15.94 4.05
C THR A 271 -29.58 -15.62 5.42
N SER A 272 -29.03 -14.44 5.66
CA SER A 272 -28.33 -14.02 6.90
C SER A 272 -27.25 -15.01 7.42
N GLU A 273 -26.97 -16.09 6.69
CA GLU A 273 -25.99 -17.09 7.07
C GLU A 273 -24.68 -16.92 6.28
N PRO A 274 -23.53 -17.00 6.95
CA PRO A 274 -22.25 -16.96 6.28
C PRO A 274 -22.08 -18.23 5.42
N ARG A 275 -22.02 -18.08 4.11
CA ARG A 275 -21.68 -19.19 3.22
C ARG A 275 -20.17 -19.41 3.23
N CYS A 276 -19.71 -20.43 3.97
CA CYS A 276 -18.32 -20.88 3.89
C CYS A 276 -18.09 -21.64 2.57
N ASN A 277 -17.00 -21.31 1.89
CA ASN A 277 -16.48 -22.03 0.71
C ASN A 277 -17.27 -21.86 -0.61
N CYS A 278 -17.68 -20.65 -0.98
CA CYS A 278 -18.01 -20.43 -2.37
C CYS A 278 -16.71 -20.27 -3.19
N PRO A 279 -16.38 -21.21 -4.09
CA PRO A 279 -15.40 -20.92 -5.13
C PRO A 279 -16.02 -19.89 -6.04
N ILE A 280 -15.43 -18.70 -6.18
CA ILE A 280 -15.84 -17.81 -7.23
C ILE A 280 -15.26 -18.36 -8.51
N VAL A 281 -16.13 -18.89 -9.31
CA VAL A 281 -15.90 -18.99 -10.74
C VAL A 281 -16.17 -17.59 -11.28
N TRP A 282 -15.13 -16.79 -11.42
CA TRP A 282 -15.19 -15.62 -12.30
C TRP A 282 -15.25 -16.14 -13.72
N GLU A 283 -16.43 -16.54 -14.14
CA GLU A 283 -16.66 -16.77 -15.56
C GLU A 283 -16.57 -15.40 -16.22
N LYS A 284 -15.52 -15.24 -17.05
CA LYS A 284 -15.48 -14.18 -18.06
C LYS A 284 -16.81 -14.30 -18.79
N LYS A 285 -17.77 -13.40 -18.53
CA LYS A 285 -19.00 -13.34 -19.34
C LYS A 285 -18.53 -13.16 -20.75
N GLY A 286 -18.65 -14.21 -21.55
CA GLY A 286 -18.05 -14.38 -22.83
C GLY A 286 -18.37 -13.22 -23.74
N GLY A 287 -17.34 -12.65 -24.31
CA GLY A 287 -17.49 -12.02 -25.60
C GLY A 287 -17.89 -13.11 -26.56
N GLU A 288 -19.13 -13.11 -26.96
CA GLU A 288 -19.57 -13.82 -28.16
C GLU A 288 -18.76 -13.26 -29.32
N SER A 289 -18.04 -14.15 -29.98
CA SER A 289 -17.30 -13.95 -31.23
C SER A 289 -18.18 -13.50 -32.37
#